data_cd961ddb48bdfed43f1c4f375aa022e0
#
_entry.id   cd961ddb48bdfed43f1c4f375aa022e0
#
_cell.length_a   1.000
_cell.length_b   1.000
_cell.length_c   1.000
_cell.angle_alpha   90.00
_cell.angle_beta   90.00
_cell.angle_gamma   90.00
#
_symmetry.space_group_name_H-M   'P 1'
#
loop_
_entity.id
_entity.type
_entity.pdbx_description
1 polymer ?
#
loop_
_entity_poly.entity_id
_entity_poly.type
_entity_poly.pdbx_seq_one_letter_code
_entity_poly.pdbx_strand_id
1 'polypeptide(L)'
;RTAFLGLLKFCPNFGQDFLLFTTPVPLKKIVHKLIEIVCKLFFLVIFVPNKQDIMKRLTAREEEIMGYFWTKGPLFVKQLLEFYDEPRPHFNTLSTIVRGLEEKGFLAHHTFGNTYQYYAAVTEADYSRSTLKNVIAKYFNNSYLGVISSLVKEEEISVEELKELIESIDNRQSTIDD
;
A
#
# COMPACT_ATOMS: atom_id res chain seq x y z
N ARG A 1 -8.75 7.46 23.92
CA ARG A 1 -8.66 6.84 25.29
C ARG A 1 -9.84 5.92 25.62
N THR A 2 -10.90 5.91 24.82
CA THR A 2 -12.14 5.11 25.10
C THR A 2 -12.24 3.79 24.32
N ALA A 3 -11.36 3.50 23.35
CA ALA A 3 -11.36 2.24 22.60
C ALA A 3 -10.60 1.09 23.31
N PHE A 4 -9.78 1.42 24.32
CA PHE A 4 -8.93 0.44 24.99
C PHE A 4 -9.66 -0.39 26.06
N LEU A 5 -10.82 0.09 26.55
CA LEU A 5 -11.62 -0.62 27.57
C LEU A 5 -12.61 -1.65 26.96
N GLY A 6 -12.85 -1.63 25.67
CA GLY A 6 -13.76 -2.56 25.00
C GLY A 6 -13.17 -3.93 24.70
N LEU A 7 -11.86 -4.03 24.51
CA LEU A 7 -11.18 -5.28 24.12
C LEU A 7 -10.84 -6.20 25.31
N LEU A 8 -10.80 -5.64 26.53
CA LEU A 8 -10.60 -6.42 27.75
C LEU A 8 -11.86 -7.16 28.23
N LYS A 9 -13.04 -6.84 27.66
CA LYS A 9 -14.30 -7.51 28.02
C LYS A 9 -14.62 -8.77 27.19
N PHE A 10 -13.81 -9.10 26.18
CA PHE A 10 -14.12 -10.22 25.28
C PHE A 10 -13.33 -11.50 25.57
N CYS A 11 -12.54 -11.57 26.63
CA CYS A 11 -11.95 -12.80 27.14
C CYS A 11 -12.27 -13.02 28.63
N PRO A 12 -13.51 -13.37 29.00
CA PRO A 12 -13.86 -13.54 30.42
C PRO A 12 -13.42 -14.86 31.03
N ASN A 13 -12.85 -15.84 30.30
CA ASN A 13 -12.64 -17.19 30.83
C ASN A 13 -11.25 -17.80 30.62
N PHE A 14 -10.19 -17.01 30.39
CA PHE A 14 -8.85 -17.58 30.21
C PHE A 14 -7.89 -17.33 31.39
N GLY A 15 -8.40 -16.92 32.54
CA GLY A 15 -7.57 -16.39 33.62
C GLY A 15 -7.54 -17.09 34.94
N GLN A 16 -8.34 -18.13 35.26
CA GLN A 16 -8.39 -18.64 36.61
C GLN A 16 -8.06 -20.12 36.82
N ASP A 17 -8.14 -20.99 35.81
CA ASP A 17 -7.96 -22.44 36.06
C ASP A 17 -6.64 -23.05 35.55
N PHE A 18 -5.70 -22.26 34.99
CA PHE A 18 -4.42 -22.76 34.52
C PHE A 18 -3.24 -22.54 35.49
N LEU A 19 -3.51 -22.09 36.71
CA LEU A 19 -2.47 -21.73 37.70
C LEU A 19 -2.23 -22.75 38.81
N LEU A 20 -2.68 -23.99 38.65
CA LEU A 20 -2.44 -25.06 39.65
C LEU A 20 -1.37 -26.10 39.25
N PHE A 21 -0.56 -25.85 38.23
CA PHE A 21 0.63 -26.64 37.99
C PHE A 21 1.87 -25.88 38.51
N THR A 22 2.46 -26.42 39.55
CA THR A 22 3.71 -26.02 40.20
C THR A 22 4.89 -26.00 39.21
N THR A 23 5.02 -24.94 38.41
CA THR A 23 6.21 -24.73 37.61
C THR A 23 7.18 -23.81 38.35
N PRO A 24 8.51 -24.10 38.34
CA PRO A 24 9.51 -23.31 39.05
C PRO A 24 9.53 -21.86 38.54
N VAL A 25 9.75 -20.92 39.44
CA VAL A 25 9.69 -19.46 39.28
C VAL A 25 10.36 -18.90 37.99
N PRO A 26 11.43 -19.48 37.43
CA PRO A 26 12.01 -18.97 36.16
C PRO A 26 11.14 -19.20 34.92
N LEU A 27 10.35 -20.28 34.88
CA LEU A 27 9.49 -20.57 33.73
C LEU A 27 8.33 -19.56 33.60
N LYS A 28 7.77 -19.09 34.72
CA LYS A 28 6.71 -18.07 34.69
C LYS A 28 7.16 -16.74 34.05
N LYS A 29 8.40 -16.33 34.34
CA LYS A 29 8.97 -15.11 33.72
C LYS A 29 9.23 -15.27 32.23
N ILE A 30 9.66 -16.47 31.81
CA ILE A 30 9.93 -16.78 30.41
C ILE A 30 8.61 -16.84 29.63
N VAL A 31 7.60 -17.50 30.18
CA VAL A 31 6.27 -17.60 29.55
C VAL A 31 5.61 -16.22 29.44
N HIS A 32 5.68 -15.38 30.48
CA HIS A 32 5.15 -14.01 30.43
C HIS A 32 5.85 -13.15 29.37
N LYS A 33 7.17 -13.27 29.26
CA LYS A 33 7.96 -12.55 28.27
C LYS A 33 7.71 -13.04 26.83
N LEU A 34 7.48 -14.34 26.65
CA LEU A 34 7.04 -14.93 25.38
C LEU A 34 5.65 -14.44 24.98
N ILE A 35 4.70 -14.39 25.91
CA ILE A 35 3.36 -13.86 25.66
C ILE A 35 3.42 -12.37 25.28
N GLU A 36 4.27 -11.57 25.95
CA GLU A 36 4.47 -10.16 25.56
C GLU A 36 5.06 -10.01 24.15
N ILE A 37 6.04 -10.84 23.80
CA ILE A 37 6.64 -10.84 22.46
C ILE A 37 5.62 -11.28 21.42
N VAL A 38 4.88 -12.34 21.68
CA VAL A 38 3.83 -12.84 20.77
C VAL A 38 2.69 -11.80 20.63
N CYS A 39 2.26 -11.16 21.72
CA CYS A 39 1.29 -10.08 21.66
C CYS A 39 1.82 -8.86 20.89
N LYS A 40 3.09 -8.49 21.04
CA LYS A 40 3.72 -7.42 20.26
C LYS A 40 3.84 -7.78 18.79
N LEU A 41 4.26 -9.00 18.46
CA LEU A 41 4.31 -9.50 17.08
C LEU A 41 2.91 -9.61 16.47
N PHE A 42 1.93 -10.10 17.21
CA PHE A 42 0.55 -10.19 16.79
C PHE A 42 -0.08 -8.81 16.57
N PHE A 43 0.22 -7.85 17.46
CA PHE A 43 -0.19 -6.46 17.28
C PHE A 43 0.50 -5.80 16.08
N LEU A 44 1.77 -6.12 15.83
CA LEU A 44 2.53 -5.61 14.70
C LEU A 44 2.02 -6.20 13.37
N VAL A 45 1.60 -7.46 13.36
CA VAL A 45 1.04 -8.14 12.18
C VAL A 45 -0.41 -7.69 11.91
N ILE A 46 -1.23 -7.46 12.95
CA ILE A 46 -2.62 -6.99 12.78
C ILE A 46 -2.68 -5.49 12.51
N PHE A 47 -1.71 -4.71 13.04
CA PHE A 47 -1.66 -3.26 12.86
C PHE A 47 -0.81 -2.80 11.68
N VAL A 48 -0.38 -3.72 10.79
CA VAL A 48 0.02 -3.32 9.45
C VAL A 48 -1.27 -2.92 8.74
N PRO A 49 -1.52 -1.61 8.52
CA PRO A 49 -2.70 -1.20 7.77
C PRO A 49 -2.61 -1.90 6.43
N ASN A 50 -3.68 -2.64 6.10
CA ASN A 50 -3.75 -3.33 4.82
C ASN A 50 -3.50 -2.27 3.74
N LYS A 51 -2.37 -2.37 3.04
CA LYS A 51 -1.87 -1.40 2.05
C LYS A 51 -2.91 -1.13 0.93
N GLN A 52 -3.96 -1.95 0.87
CA GLN A 52 -5.03 -1.85 -0.12
C GLN A 52 -6.15 -0.86 0.25
N ASP A 53 -6.35 -0.55 1.55
CA ASP A 53 -7.48 0.29 1.98
C ASP A 53 -7.16 1.80 2.04
N ILE A 54 -5.92 2.21 1.83
CA ILE A 54 -5.46 3.60 2.07
C ILE A 54 -4.94 4.29 0.81
N MET A 55 -5.15 3.76 -0.38
CA MET A 55 -4.77 4.53 -1.57
C MET A 55 -5.78 5.66 -1.80
N LYS A 56 -5.63 6.74 -1.03
CA LYS A 56 -6.25 8.03 -1.33
C LYS A 56 -5.82 8.41 -2.75
N ARG A 57 -6.81 8.79 -3.57
CA ARG A 57 -6.54 9.23 -4.94
C ARG A 57 -5.56 10.41 -4.91
N LEU A 58 -4.53 10.34 -5.73
CA LEU A 58 -3.60 11.43 -5.95
C LEU A 58 -4.30 12.56 -6.73
N THR A 59 -3.92 13.78 -6.44
CA THR A 59 -4.24 14.92 -7.31
C THR A 59 -3.30 14.91 -8.51
N ALA A 60 -3.66 15.59 -9.60
CA ALA A 60 -2.84 15.66 -10.81
C ALA A 60 -1.38 16.12 -10.51
N ARG A 61 -1.22 17.07 -9.59
CA ARG A 61 0.10 17.55 -9.17
C ARG A 61 0.89 16.52 -8.36
N GLU A 62 0.23 15.75 -7.51
CA GLU A 62 0.85 14.67 -6.74
C GLU A 62 1.23 13.51 -7.63
N GLU A 63 0.43 13.20 -8.64
CA GLU A 63 0.67 12.15 -9.62
C GLU A 63 1.88 12.50 -10.52
N GLU A 64 1.99 13.75 -10.96
CA GLU A 64 3.15 14.29 -11.66
C GLU A 64 4.45 14.07 -10.84
N ILE A 65 4.42 14.45 -9.56
CA ILE A 65 5.56 14.29 -8.65
C ILE A 65 5.89 12.81 -8.43
N MET A 66 4.89 11.96 -8.24
CA MET A 66 5.11 10.52 -8.11
C MET A 66 5.74 9.92 -9.38
N GLY A 67 5.38 10.40 -10.57
CA GLY A 67 6.00 10.00 -11.83
C GLY A 67 7.52 10.18 -11.84
N TYR A 68 8.04 11.27 -11.27
CA TYR A 68 9.49 11.44 -11.12
C TYR A 68 10.11 10.41 -10.18
N PHE A 69 9.46 10.09 -9.05
CA PHE A 69 9.96 9.08 -8.13
C PHE A 69 9.90 7.67 -8.70
N TRP A 70 8.91 7.34 -9.51
CA TRP A 70 8.81 6.04 -10.18
C TRP A 70 9.85 5.88 -11.29
N THR A 71 10.14 6.95 -12.05
CA THR A 71 11.07 6.88 -13.20
C THR A 71 12.53 7.09 -12.81
N LYS A 72 12.81 7.98 -11.86
CA LYS A 72 14.18 8.36 -11.47
C LYS A 72 14.66 7.68 -10.18
N GLY A 73 13.74 7.07 -9.40
CA GLY A 73 14.07 6.45 -8.13
C GLY A 73 14.18 7.44 -6.97
N PRO A 74 15.01 7.14 -5.95
CA PRO A 74 15.13 7.99 -4.76
C PRO A 74 15.73 9.36 -5.06
N LEU A 75 15.05 10.44 -4.63
CA LEU A 75 15.41 11.83 -4.92
C LEU A 75 15.37 12.71 -3.66
N PHE A 76 16.21 13.72 -3.63
CA PHE A 76 16.06 14.88 -2.74
C PHE A 76 15.09 15.90 -3.36
N VAL A 77 14.39 16.67 -2.52
CA VAL A 77 13.46 17.71 -3.02
C VAL A 77 14.17 18.76 -3.89
N LYS A 78 15.47 19.03 -3.65
CA LYS A 78 16.24 19.91 -4.50
C LYS A 78 16.45 19.37 -5.92
N GLN A 79 16.72 18.07 -6.03
CA GLN A 79 16.86 17.38 -7.33
C GLN A 79 15.52 17.34 -8.08
N LEU A 80 14.42 17.11 -7.35
CA LEU A 80 13.09 17.18 -7.93
C LEU A 80 12.80 18.54 -8.55
N LEU A 81 13.27 19.63 -7.94
CA LEU A 81 13.11 20.99 -8.48
C LEU A 81 13.82 21.19 -9.82
N GLU A 82 14.93 20.47 -10.06
CA GLU A 82 15.71 20.58 -11.28
C GLU A 82 15.01 20.01 -12.51
N PHE A 83 14.02 19.14 -12.32
CA PHE A 83 13.23 18.54 -13.41
C PHE A 83 12.10 19.44 -13.91
N TYR A 84 11.86 20.58 -13.26
CA TYR A 84 10.85 21.55 -13.69
C TYR A 84 11.46 22.66 -14.55
N ASP A 85 10.81 22.92 -15.68
CA ASP A 85 11.12 24.08 -16.52
C ASP A 85 10.66 25.39 -15.89
N GLU A 86 11.18 26.51 -16.39
CA GLU A 86 10.74 27.83 -15.92
C GLU A 86 9.29 28.16 -16.41
N PRO A 87 8.41 28.67 -15.56
CA PRO A 87 8.64 29.07 -14.17
C PRO A 87 8.59 27.89 -13.18
N ARG A 88 9.71 27.66 -12.48
CA ARG A 88 9.82 26.58 -11.49
C ARG A 88 8.93 26.80 -10.29
N PRO A 89 8.32 25.75 -9.75
CA PRO A 89 7.59 25.84 -8.49
C PRO A 89 8.53 26.20 -7.33
N HIS A 90 8.03 26.91 -6.36
CA HIS A 90 8.84 27.26 -5.19
C HIS A 90 9.20 25.99 -4.39
N PHE A 91 10.45 25.94 -3.88
CA PHE A 91 10.96 24.79 -3.09
C PHE A 91 10.01 24.37 -1.95
N ASN A 92 9.46 25.36 -1.20
CA ASN A 92 8.54 25.07 -0.10
C ASN A 92 7.24 24.41 -0.57
N THR A 93 6.76 24.76 -1.76
CA THR A 93 5.57 24.14 -2.37
C THR A 93 5.81 22.66 -2.65
N LEU A 94 6.94 22.33 -3.30
CA LEU A 94 7.31 20.94 -3.55
C LEU A 94 7.53 20.16 -2.26
N SER A 95 8.24 20.76 -1.28
CA SER A 95 8.45 20.14 0.03
C SER A 95 7.15 19.82 0.75
N THR A 96 6.15 20.69 0.67
CA THR A 96 4.84 20.47 1.28
C THR A 96 4.10 19.31 0.60
N ILE A 97 4.13 19.26 -0.74
CA ILE A 97 3.47 18.17 -1.49
C ILE A 97 4.15 16.82 -1.21
N VAL A 98 5.49 16.78 -1.21
CA VAL A 98 6.27 15.56 -0.93
C VAL A 98 5.99 15.02 0.47
N ARG A 99 5.90 15.90 1.49
CA ARG A 99 5.48 15.51 2.85
C ARG A 99 4.04 15.00 2.88
N GLY A 100 3.14 15.64 2.15
CA GLY A 100 1.76 15.18 2.03
C GLY A 100 1.66 13.79 1.36
N LEU A 101 2.51 13.50 0.38
CA LEU A 101 2.63 12.18 -0.25
C LEU A 101 3.17 11.13 0.73
N GLU A 102 4.12 11.50 1.58
CA GLU A 102 4.64 10.65 2.65
C GLU A 102 3.56 10.36 3.70
N GLU A 103 2.82 11.38 4.17
CA GLU A 103 1.69 11.22 5.09
C GLU A 103 0.57 10.33 4.51
N LYS A 104 0.40 10.36 3.19
CA LYS A 104 -0.52 9.46 2.46
C LYS A 104 0.04 8.04 2.28
N GLY A 105 1.32 7.81 2.58
CA GLY A 105 1.99 6.51 2.45
C GLY A 105 2.47 6.16 1.04
N PHE A 106 2.50 7.11 0.10
CA PHE A 106 3.04 6.91 -1.25
C PHE A 106 4.56 7.02 -1.29
N LEU A 107 5.13 7.89 -0.47
CA LEU A 107 6.56 8.07 -0.31
C LEU A 107 7.00 7.64 1.08
N ALA A 108 8.29 7.31 1.19
CA ALA A 108 9.00 7.20 2.46
C ALA A 108 10.37 7.86 2.30
N HIS A 109 11.09 8.10 3.40
CA HIS A 109 12.39 8.75 3.32
C HIS A 109 13.49 8.01 4.05
N HIS A 110 14.73 8.25 3.62
CA HIS A 110 15.93 7.98 4.36
C HIS A 110 16.55 9.30 4.84
N THR A 111 17.03 9.32 6.07
CA THR A 111 17.68 10.50 6.64
C THR A 111 19.15 10.54 6.22
N PHE A 112 19.58 11.65 5.60
CA PHE A 112 20.96 11.92 5.26
C PHE A 112 21.41 13.22 5.92
N GLY A 113 22.05 13.12 7.08
CA GLY A 113 22.41 14.29 7.89
C GLY A 113 21.18 15.13 8.22
N ASN A 114 21.14 16.36 7.73
CA ASN A 114 20.02 17.31 7.94
C ASN A 114 19.00 17.31 6.78
N THR A 115 19.08 16.36 5.85
CA THR A 115 18.20 16.29 4.68
C THR A 115 17.54 14.92 4.58
N TYR A 116 16.42 14.85 3.85
CA TYR A 116 15.67 13.64 3.58
C TYR A 116 15.75 13.30 2.09
N GLN A 117 16.10 12.05 1.80
CA GLN A 117 15.99 11.47 0.47
C GLN A 117 14.70 10.64 0.44
N TYR A 118 13.78 11.02 -0.42
CA TYR A 118 12.48 10.36 -0.56
C TYR A 118 12.54 9.27 -1.63
N TYR A 119 11.78 8.21 -1.45
CA TYR A 119 11.62 7.13 -2.41
C TYR A 119 10.17 6.64 -2.45
N ALA A 120 9.76 6.05 -3.58
CA ALA A 120 8.43 5.51 -3.76
C ALA A 120 8.22 4.27 -2.86
N ALA A 121 7.25 4.35 -1.92
CA ALA A 121 6.83 3.23 -1.09
C ALA A 121 5.79 2.35 -1.79
N VAL A 122 5.12 2.89 -2.82
CA VAL A 122 4.13 2.22 -3.66
C VAL A 122 4.66 2.21 -5.09
N THR A 123 4.63 1.07 -5.77
CA THR A 123 5.03 0.99 -7.18
C THR A 123 3.97 1.60 -8.10
N GLU A 124 4.38 2.07 -9.27
CA GLU A 124 3.47 2.58 -10.29
C GLU A 124 2.43 1.54 -10.70
N ALA A 125 2.85 0.28 -10.85
CA ALA A 125 1.96 -0.83 -11.19
C ALA A 125 0.89 -1.09 -10.12
N ASP A 126 1.25 -1.00 -8.82
CA ASP A 126 0.28 -1.16 -7.73
C ASP A 126 -0.71 0.00 -7.68
N TYR A 127 -0.23 1.23 -7.92
CA TYR A 127 -1.08 2.42 -7.99
C TYR A 127 -2.07 2.33 -9.16
N SER A 128 -1.59 2.03 -10.36
CA SER A 128 -2.41 1.88 -11.57
C SER A 128 -3.47 0.79 -11.41
N ARG A 129 -3.07 -0.38 -10.87
CA ARG A 129 -3.99 -1.48 -10.59
C ARG A 129 -5.08 -1.09 -9.59
N SER A 130 -4.72 -0.39 -8.52
CA SER A 130 -5.66 0.06 -7.52
C SER A 130 -6.62 1.12 -8.07
N THR A 131 -6.10 2.07 -8.84
CA THR A 131 -6.88 3.11 -9.49
C THR A 131 -7.89 2.51 -10.45
N LEU A 132 -7.47 1.55 -11.28
CA LEU A 132 -8.36 0.83 -12.21
C LEU A 132 -9.47 0.09 -11.44
N LYS A 133 -9.14 -0.65 -10.39
CA LYS A 133 -10.14 -1.32 -9.55
C LYS A 133 -11.18 -0.34 -8.99
N ASN A 134 -10.74 0.81 -8.51
CA ASN A 134 -11.63 1.84 -7.96
C ASN A 134 -12.56 2.43 -9.03
N VAL A 135 -12.07 2.63 -10.26
CA VAL A 135 -12.88 3.09 -11.40
C VAL A 135 -13.93 2.05 -11.74
N ILE A 136 -13.54 0.78 -11.85
CA ILE A 136 -14.44 -0.34 -12.17
C ILE A 136 -15.51 -0.50 -11.09
N ALA A 137 -15.13 -0.42 -9.81
CA ALA A 137 -16.08 -0.48 -8.71
C ALA A 137 -17.10 0.66 -8.76
N LYS A 138 -16.62 1.88 -9.01
CA LYS A 138 -17.45 3.08 -8.95
C LYS A 138 -18.40 3.25 -10.15
N TYR A 139 -17.93 2.94 -11.35
CA TYR A 139 -18.66 3.26 -12.59
C TYR A 139 -19.24 2.03 -13.30
N PHE A 140 -18.70 0.84 -13.04
CA PHE A 140 -19.10 -0.41 -13.70
C PHE A 140 -19.64 -1.47 -12.73
N ASN A 141 -20.02 -1.10 -11.50
CA ASN A 141 -20.54 -2.02 -10.47
C ASN A 141 -19.70 -3.29 -10.29
N ASN A 142 -18.36 -3.16 -10.28
CA ASN A 142 -17.40 -4.27 -10.26
C ASN A 142 -17.47 -5.22 -11.49
N SER A 143 -18.12 -4.82 -12.58
CA SER A 143 -18.23 -5.64 -13.79
C SER A 143 -17.04 -5.38 -14.72
N TYR A 144 -16.06 -6.29 -14.72
CA TYR A 144 -14.94 -6.25 -15.67
C TYR A 144 -15.40 -6.50 -17.11
N LEU A 145 -16.39 -7.39 -17.29
CA LEU A 145 -17.01 -7.61 -18.60
C LEU A 145 -17.71 -6.36 -19.13
N GLY A 146 -18.33 -5.57 -18.23
CA GLY A 146 -18.95 -4.30 -18.61
C GLY A 146 -17.93 -3.31 -19.16
N VAL A 147 -16.72 -3.25 -18.56
CA VAL A 147 -15.63 -2.41 -19.06
C VAL A 147 -15.19 -2.85 -20.47
N ILE A 148 -14.90 -4.14 -20.66
CA ILE A 148 -14.47 -4.68 -21.94
C ILE A 148 -15.53 -4.45 -23.01
N SER A 149 -16.80 -4.71 -22.67
CA SER A 149 -17.91 -4.47 -23.61
C SER A 149 -18.05 -3.00 -24.01
N SER A 150 -17.76 -2.06 -23.11
CA SER A 150 -17.77 -0.64 -23.41
C SER A 150 -16.64 -0.27 -24.39
N LEU A 151 -15.42 -0.73 -24.11
CA LEU A 151 -14.25 -0.48 -24.94
C LEU A 151 -14.40 -1.05 -26.37
N VAL A 152 -15.00 -2.24 -26.49
CA VAL A 152 -15.29 -2.84 -27.81
C VAL A 152 -16.36 -2.07 -28.56
N LYS A 153 -17.39 -1.57 -27.86
CA LYS A 153 -18.46 -0.77 -28.49
C LYS A 153 -17.96 0.60 -28.98
N GLU A 154 -16.99 1.17 -28.31
CA GLU A 154 -16.38 2.45 -28.66
C GLU A 154 -15.23 2.29 -29.66
N GLU A 155 -15.01 1.05 -30.17
CA GLU A 155 -13.95 0.70 -31.12
C GLU A 155 -12.52 0.99 -30.59
N GLU A 156 -12.37 1.18 -29.29
CA GLU A 156 -11.06 1.36 -28.62
C GLU A 156 -10.24 0.05 -28.58
N ILE A 157 -10.92 -1.09 -28.61
CA ILE A 157 -10.33 -2.42 -28.68
C ILE A 157 -11.05 -3.25 -29.75
N SER A 158 -10.30 -3.79 -30.70
CA SER A 158 -10.86 -4.67 -31.72
C SER A 158 -11.11 -6.09 -31.18
N VAL A 159 -11.98 -6.84 -31.84
CA VAL A 159 -12.25 -8.25 -31.49
C VAL A 159 -11.00 -9.11 -31.74
N GLU A 160 -10.19 -8.74 -32.73
CA GLU A 160 -8.93 -9.39 -33.08
C GLU A 160 -7.91 -9.25 -31.96
N GLU A 161 -7.71 -8.04 -31.41
CA GLU A 161 -6.83 -7.77 -30.27
C GLU A 161 -7.25 -8.55 -29.01
N LEU A 162 -8.56 -8.70 -28.78
CA LEU A 162 -9.07 -9.51 -27.68
C LEU A 162 -8.74 -10.99 -27.87
N LYS A 163 -8.80 -11.54 -29.07
CA LYS A 163 -8.43 -12.91 -29.35
C LYS A 163 -6.94 -13.15 -29.14
N GLU A 164 -6.08 -12.25 -29.62
CA GLU A 164 -4.63 -12.30 -29.40
C GLU A 164 -4.30 -12.27 -27.90
N LEU A 165 -5.00 -11.44 -27.12
CA LEU A 165 -4.83 -11.38 -25.67
C LEU A 165 -5.19 -12.72 -25.00
N ILE A 166 -6.32 -13.33 -25.38
CA ILE A 166 -6.76 -14.63 -24.87
C ILE A 166 -5.71 -15.70 -25.19
N GLU A 167 -5.25 -15.80 -26.43
CA GLU A 167 -4.21 -16.74 -26.83
C GLU A 167 -2.89 -16.54 -26.05
N SER A 168 -2.52 -15.30 -25.78
CA SER A 168 -1.33 -14.98 -25.00
C SER A 168 -1.43 -15.43 -23.54
N ILE A 169 -2.64 -15.44 -22.98
CA ILE A 169 -2.91 -15.88 -21.60
C ILE A 169 -2.88 -17.42 -21.54
N ASP A 170 -3.52 -18.10 -22.48
CA ASP A 170 -3.57 -19.56 -22.55
C ASP A 170 -2.16 -20.13 -22.71
N ASN A 171 -1.33 -19.52 -23.55
CA ASN A 171 0.07 -19.92 -23.74
C ASN A 171 0.93 -19.74 -22.49
N ARG A 172 0.62 -18.76 -21.61
CA ARG A 172 1.33 -18.59 -20.32
C ARG A 172 0.93 -19.64 -19.29
N GLN A 173 -0.32 -20.08 -19.29
CA GLN A 173 -0.78 -21.12 -18.37
C GLN A 173 -0.16 -22.48 -18.69
N SER A 174 0.04 -22.81 -19.95
CA SER A 174 0.68 -24.07 -20.37
C SER A 174 2.18 -24.18 -20.01
N THR A 175 2.86 -23.06 -19.72
CA THR A 175 4.29 -23.05 -19.32
C THR A 175 4.51 -23.10 -17.81
N ILE A 176 3.45 -23.09 -16.99
CA ILE A 176 3.54 -23.13 -15.52
C ILE A 176 3.27 -24.57 -15.01
N ASP A 177 2.65 -25.42 -15.82
CA ASP A 177 2.26 -26.79 -15.46
C ASP A 177 3.32 -27.84 -15.89
N ASP A 178 4.46 -27.44 -16.47
CA ASP A 178 5.65 -28.26 -16.77
C ASP A 178 6.78 -28.00 -15.76
#